data_d690a05b22c26db0ca08e4e5d78b71df
#
_entry.id   d690a05b22c26db0ca08e4e5d78b71df
#
_cell.length_a   1.000
_cell.length_b   1.000
_cell.length_c   1.000
_cell.angle_alpha   90.00
_cell.angle_beta   90.00
_cell.angle_gamma   90.00
#
_symmetry.space_group_name_H-M   'P 1'
#
loop_
_entity.id
_entity.type
_entity.pdbx_description
1 polymer ?
#
loop_
_entity_poly.entity_id
_entity_poly.type
_entity_poly.pdbx_seq_one_letter_code
_entity_poly.pdbx_strand_id
1 'polypeptide(L)'
;MTKTQANKSDQKQIMTAKIVSFDIQNWNWHIVMLNAEQASKYWIKDNDKISLIRKDNEFVVDVALTDKYVQANEIWVTQDFLNDYPIMEWDTVLISFVQHHPLSMQAIRKKLLWKKINEEEINAIIEDVKNNKIHDLVLAYYVATSFFYKTDIHELAYTTKATAYTWDMYRFPWIVAGKYCIWWVPGNETTMVVIPILASLWITVPKTFSKAITSPAATWECVNVLMDIEFDKQEVIRLTDKVWACLVWNEKLNLAPVNDRIIKVSAPLGMEPYARMISSIMAKNYAMGINHCLIDIPMWPTAKVATMKDAKRVAKHFKEIWEYLWIKMDVHITDGSQPIGRWIWACLQTREALRILQQYKTRSEDLEKKIIFLASRLLLLCWAANGLTNAENLVKAQLANWEAWKKMQEIIKAQNWNPNIKSEDIHLGKFTYDVVADKNCTISKVDMKHLNTMVRWLWAPKEYQAWIYLHKKLWDKVKKWEVIYTMYSPSETKLKIVKKMQQEKDFYTYK
;
A
#
# COMPACT_ATOMS: atom_id res chain seq x y z
N MET A 1 -5.43 -19.42 -36.60
CA MET A 1 -4.90 -18.10 -36.91
C MET A 1 -5.92 -17.35 -37.73
N THR A 2 -6.71 -16.49 -37.14
CA THR A 2 -7.44 -15.40 -37.81
C THR A 2 -7.80 -14.44 -36.71
N LYS A 3 -7.04 -13.39 -36.56
CA LYS A 3 -7.35 -12.25 -35.69
C LYS A 3 -8.59 -11.59 -36.27
N THR A 4 -9.70 -11.74 -35.57
CA THR A 4 -10.89 -10.91 -35.81
C THR A 4 -10.55 -9.50 -35.40
N GLN A 5 -10.15 -8.67 -36.38
CA GLN A 5 -10.18 -7.21 -36.24
C GLN A 5 -11.65 -6.85 -36.03
N ALA A 6 -12.06 -6.64 -34.79
CA ALA A 6 -13.32 -6.00 -34.50
C ALA A 6 -13.28 -4.60 -35.11
N ASN A 7 -14.19 -4.34 -36.03
CA ASN A 7 -14.35 -3.08 -36.74
C ASN A 7 -14.53 -1.95 -35.73
N LYS A 8 -13.55 -1.06 -35.60
CA LYS A 8 -13.61 0.16 -34.79
C LYS A 8 -14.64 1.19 -35.29
N SER A 9 -15.40 0.88 -36.36
CA SER A 9 -16.28 1.82 -37.05
C SER A 9 -17.70 1.99 -36.47
N ASP A 10 -18.11 1.21 -35.48
CA ASP A 10 -19.47 1.27 -34.92
C ASP A 10 -19.61 1.96 -33.57
N GLN A 11 -18.58 2.69 -33.12
CA GLN A 11 -18.72 3.60 -32.00
C GLN A 11 -19.63 4.74 -32.42
N LYS A 12 -20.87 4.81 -31.85
CA LYS A 12 -21.77 5.95 -32.07
C LYS A 12 -21.07 7.21 -31.56
N GLN A 13 -20.43 7.93 -32.48
CA GLN A 13 -19.88 9.26 -32.24
C GLN A 13 -21.04 10.16 -31.79
N ILE A 14 -20.89 10.84 -30.66
CA ILE A 14 -21.92 11.75 -30.15
C ILE A 14 -21.61 13.16 -30.59
N MET A 15 -20.42 13.65 -30.28
CA MET A 15 -19.99 15.03 -30.56
C MET A 15 -18.48 15.16 -30.55
N THR A 16 -18.00 16.29 -31.06
CA THR A 16 -16.61 16.73 -30.96
C THR A 16 -16.49 17.89 -30.00
N ALA A 17 -15.42 17.98 -29.24
CA ALA A 17 -15.14 19.11 -28.37
C ALA A 17 -13.65 19.44 -28.32
N LYS A 18 -13.32 20.70 -28.03
CA LYS A 18 -11.96 21.17 -27.77
C LYS A 18 -11.62 21.08 -26.30
N ILE A 19 -10.42 20.62 -26.01
CA ILE A 19 -9.88 20.55 -24.65
C ILE A 19 -9.47 21.94 -24.18
N VAL A 20 -9.92 22.34 -23.01
CA VAL A 20 -9.50 23.56 -22.30
C VAL A 20 -9.08 23.16 -20.90
N SER A 21 -7.95 23.68 -20.41
CA SER A 21 -7.48 23.41 -19.05
C SER A 21 -8.06 24.43 -18.05
N PHE A 22 -8.25 23.97 -16.80
CA PHE A 22 -8.59 24.84 -15.69
C PHE A 22 -7.84 24.44 -14.41
N ASP A 23 -7.53 25.44 -13.58
CA ASP A 23 -6.74 25.27 -12.38
C ASP A 23 -7.63 24.92 -11.18
N ILE A 24 -8.09 23.67 -11.12
CA ILE A 24 -8.71 23.08 -9.93
C ILE A 24 -7.98 21.79 -9.61
N GLN A 25 -7.43 21.70 -8.40
CA GLN A 25 -6.89 20.44 -7.89
C GLN A 25 -8.04 19.55 -7.46
N ASN A 26 -8.19 18.43 -8.13
CA ASN A 26 -9.19 17.42 -7.81
C ASN A 26 -8.52 16.06 -7.62
N TRP A 27 -8.90 15.36 -6.57
CA TRP A 27 -8.46 13.99 -6.30
C TRP A 27 -9.03 12.95 -7.30
N ASN A 28 -9.92 13.39 -8.17
CA ASN A 28 -10.53 12.55 -9.20
C ASN A 28 -10.09 13.05 -10.59
N TRP A 29 -8.96 12.61 -11.04
CA TRP A 29 -8.30 13.01 -12.30
C TRP A 29 -9.12 12.74 -13.57
N HIS A 30 -10.19 11.96 -13.42
CA HIS A 30 -11.04 11.55 -14.53
C HIS A 30 -12.32 12.39 -14.68
N ILE A 31 -12.47 13.49 -13.95
CA ILE A 31 -13.62 14.38 -14.09
C ILE A 31 -13.35 15.43 -15.17
N VAL A 32 -14.32 15.58 -16.06
CA VAL A 32 -14.34 16.64 -17.06
C VAL A 32 -15.61 17.47 -16.94
N MET A 33 -15.56 18.75 -17.33
CA MET A 33 -16.74 19.60 -17.33
C MET A 33 -17.26 19.81 -18.76
N LEU A 34 -18.56 19.66 -18.94
CA LEU A 34 -19.30 19.92 -20.19
C LEU A 34 -20.36 21.01 -19.98
N ASN A 35 -20.69 21.70 -21.09
CA ASN A 35 -21.83 22.59 -21.12
C ASN A 35 -23.13 21.79 -20.95
N ALA A 36 -23.96 22.17 -19.98
CA ALA A 36 -25.16 21.41 -19.61
C ALA A 36 -26.22 21.38 -20.72
N GLU A 37 -26.43 22.50 -21.43
CA GLU A 37 -27.37 22.56 -22.57
C GLU A 37 -26.94 21.64 -23.70
N GLN A 38 -25.65 21.67 -24.04
CA GLN A 38 -25.11 20.78 -25.07
C GLN A 38 -25.16 19.30 -24.65
N ALA A 39 -24.77 18.99 -23.42
CA ALA A 39 -24.79 17.61 -22.89
C ALA A 39 -26.22 17.03 -22.93
N SER A 40 -27.24 17.83 -22.59
CA SER A 40 -28.63 17.39 -22.58
C SER A 40 -29.15 17.01 -23.97
N LYS A 41 -28.67 17.64 -25.05
CA LYS A 41 -29.01 17.28 -26.43
C LYS A 41 -28.56 15.88 -26.82
N TYR A 42 -27.55 15.36 -26.12
CA TYR A 42 -26.99 14.02 -26.33
C TYR A 42 -27.31 13.05 -25.17
N TRP A 43 -28.24 13.42 -24.30
CA TRP A 43 -28.66 12.59 -23.14
C TRP A 43 -27.56 12.29 -22.12
N ILE A 44 -26.49 13.10 -22.11
CA ILE A 44 -25.42 13.04 -21.13
C ILE A 44 -25.88 13.78 -19.86
N LYS A 45 -25.78 13.10 -18.71
CA LYS A 45 -26.16 13.64 -17.39
C LYS A 45 -24.94 13.87 -16.51
N ASP A 46 -25.14 14.65 -15.48
CA ASP A 46 -24.14 14.80 -14.41
C ASP A 46 -23.80 13.43 -13.79
N ASN A 47 -22.52 13.21 -13.53
CA ASN A 47 -21.94 11.95 -13.09
C ASN A 47 -22.03 10.75 -14.09
N ASP A 48 -22.44 10.97 -15.33
CA ASP A 48 -22.30 9.96 -16.36
C ASP A 48 -20.81 9.74 -16.71
N LYS A 49 -20.53 8.57 -17.28
CA LYS A 49 -19.21 8.27 -17.89
C LYS A 49 -19.30 8.40 -19.40
N ILE A 50 -18.31 9.07 -19.96
CA ILE A 50 -18.13 9.21 -21.40
C ILE A 50 -16.73 8.76 -21.82
N SER A 51 -16.59 8.35 -23.08
CA SER A 51 -15.30 8.07 -23.68
C SER A 51 -14.83 9.28 -24.47
N LEU A 52 -13.62 9.77 -24.17
CA LEU A 52 -12.89 10.74 -24.96
C LEU A 52 -11.95 9.97 -25.90
N ILE A 53 -12.08 10.18 -27.20
CA ILE A 53 -11.29 9.49 -28.21
C ILE A 53 -10.43 10.51 -28.95
N ARG A 54 -9.10 10.27 -28.94
CA ARG A 54 -8.12 11.05 -29.70
C ARG A 54 -7.20 10.10 -30.44
N LYS A 55 -7.26 10.10 -31.76
CA LYS A 55 -6.54 9.14 -32.63
C LYS A 55 -6.92 7.70 -32.22
N ASP A 56 -5.92 6.91 -31.80
CA ASP A 56 -6.11 5.51 -31.38
C ASP A 56 -6.34 5.34 -29.86
N ASN A 57 -6.31 6.43 -29.09
CA ASN A 57 -6.44 6.40 -27.64
C ASN A 57 -7.89 6.70 -27.23
N GLU A 58 -8.41 5.90 -26.29
CA GLU A 58 -9.71 6.08 -25.64
C GLU A 58 -9.50 6.28 -24.14
N PHE A 59 -10.11 7.33 -23.59
CA PHE A 59 -10.05 7.67 -22.15
C PHE A 59 -11.46 7.77 -21.62
N VAL A 60 -11.78 7.03 -20.57
CA VAL A 60 -13.10 7.09 -19.92
C VAL A 60 -13.06 8.02 -18.73
N VAL A 61 -13.95 9.02 -18.75
CA VAL A 61 -14.00 10.12 -17.78
C VAL A 61 -15.38 10.28 -17.18
N ASP A 62 -15.45 10.82 -15.97
CA ASP A 62 -16.69 11.20 -15.31
C ASP A 62 -17.08 12.62 -15.72
N VAL A 63 -18.37 12.86 -15.90
CA VAL A 63 -18.89 14.16 -16.36
C VAL A 63 -19.40 14.98 -15.18
N ALA A 64 -18.99 16.25 -15.13
CA ALA A 64 -19.66 17.30 -14.37
C ALA A 64 -20.28 18.31 -15.35
N LEU A 65 -21.49 18.79 -15.07
CA LEU A 65 -22.19 19.73 -15.94
C LEU A 65 -22.12 21.15 -15.38
N THR A 66 -22.04 22.14 -16.27
CA THR A 66 -22.05 23.56 -15.92
C THR A 66 -22.81 24.38 -16.97
N ASP A 67 -23.61 25.35 -16.50
CA ASP A 67 -24.36 26.23 -17.36
C ASP A 67 -23.59 27.53 -17.72
N LYS A 68 -22.51 27.85 -16.98
CA LYS A 68 -21.88 29.15 -17.01
C LYS A 68 -20.48 29.21 -17.58
N TYR A 69 -19.68 28.19 -17.34
CA TYR A 69 -18.24 28.30 -17.55
C TYR A 69 -17.76 27.66 -18.85
N VAL A 70 -18.30 26.55 -19.25
CA VAL A 70 -17.88 25.79 -20.40
C VAL A 70 -18.72 26.18 -21.62
N GLN A 71 -18.05 26.58 -22.70
CA GLN A 71 -18.73 26.91 -23.96
C GLN A 71 -19.19 25.64 -24.69
N ALA A 72 -20.18 25.80 -25.57
CA ALA A 72 -20.56 24.73 -26.48
C ALA A 72 -19.32 24.29 -27.32
N ASN A 73 -19.15 22.98 -27.50
CA ASN A 73 -18.00 22.34 -28.17
C ASN A 73 -16.66 22.50 -27.44
N GLU A 74 -16.66 22.86 -26.17
CA GLU A 74 -15.50 22.77 -25.28
C GLU A 74 -15.70 21.66 -24.26
N ILE A 75 -14.59 21.11 -23.78
CA ILE A 75 -14.51 20.22 -22.63
C ILE A 75 -13.38 20.72 -21.74
N TRP A 76 -13.69 20.99 -20.49
CA TRP A 76 -12.71 21.47 -19.54
C TRP A 76 -12.16 20.33 -18.71
N VAL A 77 -10.84 20.27 -18.61
CA VAL A 77 -10.07 19.21 -17.91
C VAL A 77 -9.13 19.86 -16.89
N THR A 78 -8.78 19.12 -15.84
CA THR A 78 -7.79 19.59 -14.86
C THR A 78 -6.38 19.51 -15.43
N GLN A 79 -5.45 20.29 -14.87
CA GLN A 79 -4.03 20.21 -15.25
C GLN A 79 -3.46 18.82 -14.95
N ASP A 80 -3.89 18.16 -13.86
CA ASP A 80 -3.47 16.79 -13.54
C ASP A 80 -3.91 15.80 -14.62
N PHE A 81 -5.10 15.99 -15.22
CA PHE A 81 -5.56 15.18 -16.35
C PHE A 81 -4.62 15.31 -17.56
N LEU A 82 -4.18 16.53 -17.88
CA LEU A 82 -3.26 16.76 -19.00
C LEU A 82 -1.87 16.16 -18.75
N ASN A 83 -1.43 16.09 -17.49
CA ASN A 83 -0.17 15.47 -17.11
C ASN A 83 -0.20 13.93 -17.24
N ASP A 84 -1.37 13.33 -17.00
CA ASP A 84 -1.53 11.87 -16.97
C ASP A 84 -1.91 11.26 -18.32
N TYR A 85 -2.49 12.05 -19.21
CA TYR A 85 -2.96 11.56 -20.52
C TYR A 85 -2.26 12.27 -21.69
N PRO A 86 -2.01 11.58 -22.81
CA PRO A 86 -1.38 12.16 -24.00
C PRO A 86 -2.36 13.04 -24.79
N ILE A 87 -2.97 14.01 -24.08
CA ILE A 87 -3.89 15.02 -24.60
C ILE A 87 -3.28 16.39 -24.25
N MET A 88 -3.36 17.34 -25.18
CA MET A 88 -2.91 18.71 -24.97
C MET A 88 -4.10 19.66 -24.95
N GLU A 89 -3.90 20.80 -24.32
CA GLU A 89 -4.85 21.90 -24.41
C GLU A 89 -5.09 22.28 -25.88
N TRP A 90 -6.34 22.61 -26.22
CA TRP A 90 -6.84 22.89 -27.57
C TRP A 90 -6.91 21.68 -28.53
N ASP A 91 -6.55 20.47 -28.09
CA ASP A 91 -6.83 19.26 -28.89
C ASP A 91 -8.33 19.09 -29.13
N THR A 92 -8.68 18.60 -30.28
CA THR A 92 -10.04 18.15 -30.57
C THR A 92 -10.18 16.68 -30.24
N VAL A 93 -11.13 16.36 -29.38
CA VAL A 93 -11.50 15.01 -29.01
C VAL A 93 -12.90 14.66 -29.52
N LEU A 94 -13.09 13.39 -29.79
CA LEU A 94 -14.40 12.83 -30.08
C LEU A 94 -15.00 12.28 -28.80
N ILE A 95 -16.25 12.59 -28.52
CA ILE A 95 -17.00 12.09 -27.38
C ILE A 95 -17.90 10.94 -27.81
N SER A 96 -17.94 9.87 -27.06
CA SER A 96 -18.76 8.69 -27.26
C SER A 96 -19.31 8.15 -25.93
N PHE A 97 -20.34 7.31 -26.01
CA PHE A 97 -20.79 6.56 -24.84
C PHE A 97 -19.80 5.44 -24.49
N VAL A 98 -19.63 5.21 -23.18
CA VAL A 98 -18.79 4.13 -22.71
C VAL A 98 -19.34 2.77 -23.11
N GLN A 99 -18.51 1.96 -23.72
CA GLN A 99 -18.84 0.57 -24.02
C GLN A 99 -18.21 -0.34 -22.95
N HIS A 100 -19.05 -1.01 -22.17
CA HIS A 100 -18.62 -2.03 -21.22
C HIS A 100 -18.26 -3.34 -21.93
N HIS A 101 -17.36 -4.11 -21.32
CA HIS A 101 -17.15 -5.48 -21.76
C HIS A 101 -18.49 -6.28 -21.60
N PRO A 102 -18.91 -7.03 -22.61
CA PRO A 102 -20.23 -7.70 -22.59
C PRO A 102 -20.50 -8.53 -21.35
N LEU A 103 -19.44 -9.17 -20.78
CA LEU A 103 -19.57 -10.04 -19.61
C LEU A 103 -19.46 -9.29 -18.27
N SER A 104 -18.84 -8.10 -18.18
CA SER A 104 -18.51 -7.47 -16.90
C SER A 104 -19.77 -7.14 -16.08
N MET A 105 -20.74 -6.45 -16.68
CA MET A 105 -21.98 -6.08 -15.98
C MET A 105 -22.86 -7.29 -15.67
N GLN A 106 -22.86 -8.31 -16.54
CA GLN A 106 -23.56 -9.58 -16.27
C GLN A 106 -22.92 -10.32 -15.09
N ALA A 107 -21.59 -10.38 -15.05
CA ALA A 107 -20.84 -11.01 -13.96
C ALA A 107 -21.05 -10.31 -12.62
N ILE A 108 -21.07 -8.96 -12.59
CA ILE A 108 -21.38 -8.20 -11.38
C ILE A 108 -22.79 -8.51 -10.89
N ARG A 109 -23.81 -8.50 -11.78
CA ARG A 109 -25.20 -8.87 -11.44
C ARG A 109 -25.28 -10.32 -10.93
N LYS A 110 -24.59 -11.25 -11.60
CA LYS A 110 -24.49 -12.65 -11.19
C LYS A 110 -23.91 -12.79 -9.78
N LYS A 111 -22.85 -12.00 -9.47
CA LYS A 111 -22.24 -11.98 -8.15
C LYS A 111 -23.17 -11.42 -7.08
N LEU A 112 -23.90 -10.35 -7.36
CA LEU A 112 -24.91 -9.78 -6.45
C LEU A 112 -26.06 -10.78 -6.14
N LEU A 113 -26.35 -11.69 -7.06
CA LEU A 113 -27.31 -12.77 -6.88
C LEU A 113 -26.73 -14.04 -6.23
N TRP A 114 -25.59 -13.93 -5.56
CA TRP A 114 -24.91 -15.01 -4.81
C TRP A 114 -24.39 -16.17 -5.69
N LYS A 115 -24.18 -15.93 -6.98
CA LYS A 115 -23.64 -16.92 -7.92
C LYS A 115 -22.13 -16.77 -8.05
N LYS A 116 -21.43 -17.89 -8.29
CA LYS A 116 -20.00 -17.90 -8.60
C LYS A 116 -19.75 -17.32 -9.99
N ILE A 117 -18.63 -16.66 -10.13
CA ILE A 117 -18.12 -16.12 -11.40
C ILE A 117 -16.85 -16.86 -11.81
N ASN A 118 -16.65 -17.04 -13.10
CA ASN A 118 -15.49 -17.73 -13.65
C ASN A 118 -14.34 -16.78 -13.99
N GLU A 119 -13.24 -17.31 -14.50
CA GLU A 119 -12.03 -16.55 -14.82
C GLU A 119 -12.28 -15.49 -15.90
N GLU A 120 -13.03 -15.83 -16.97
CA GLU A 120 -13.35 -14.92 -18.06
C GLU A 120 -14.22 -13.74 -17.57
N GLU A 121 -15.22 -14.01 -16.75
CA GLU A 121 -16.09 -13.00 -16.13
C GLU A 121 -15.28 -12.06 -15.20
N ILE A 122 -14.32 -12.60 -14.44
CA ILE A 122 -13.44 -11.82 -13.58
C ILE A 122 -12.51 -10.93 -14.42
N ASN A 123 -11.91 -11.48 -15.47
CA ASN A 123 -11.05 -10.73 -16.38
C ASN A 123 -11.80 -9.55 -17.01
N ALA A 124 -13.05 -9.77 -17.44
CA ALA A 124 -13.91 -8.72 -18.00
C ALA A 124 -14.20 -7.60 -16.97
N ILE A 125 -14.48 -7.95 -15.70
CA ILE A 125 -14.67 -6.95 -14.63
C ILE A 125 -13.37 -6.15 -14.40
N ILE A 126 -12.24 -6.84 -14.26
CA ILE A 126 -10.96 -6.20 -13.96
C ILE A 126 -10.50 -5.29 -15.10
N GLU A 127 -10.72 -5.69 -16.34
CA GLU A 127 -10.43 -4.87 -17.52
C GLU A 127 -11.29 -3.60 -17.54
N ASP A 128 -12.59 -3.70 -17.32
CA ASP A 128 -13.47 -2.53 -17.25
C ASP A 128 -13.16 -1.62 -16.05
N VAL A 129 -12.72 -2.19 -14.91
CA VAL A 129 -12.22 -1.39 -13.77
C VAL A 129 -10.94 -0.67 -14.14
N LYS A 130 -9.97 -1.35 -14.78
CA LYS A 130 -8.71 -0.75 -15.24
C LYS A 130 -8.95 0.45 -16.15
N ASN A 131 -9.87 0.29 -17.09
CA ASN A 131 -10.19 1.27 -18.11
C ASN A 131 -11.22 2.33 -17.66
N ASN A 132 -11.49 2.43 -16.35
CA ASN A 132 -12.47 3.35 -15.75
C ASN A 132 -13.91 3.22 -16.30
N LYS A 133 -14.27 2.11 -16.91
CA LYS A 133 -15.59 1.92 -17.53
C LYS A 133 -16.71 1.68 -16.52
N ILE A 134 -16.43 1.08 -15.36
CA ILE A 134 -17.41 0.80 -14.31
C ILE A 134 -17.61 2.03 -13.43
N HIS A 135 -18.87 2.47 -13.26
CA HIS A 135 -19.22 3.55 -12.35
C HIS A 135 -18.87 3.18 -10.90
N ASP A 136 -18.35 4.13 -10.11
CA ASP A 136 -17.88 3.89 -8.75
C ASP A 136 -18.96 3.27 -7.84
N LEU A 137 -20.22 3.67 -8.01
CA LEU A 137 -21.35 3.05 -7.28
C LEU A 137 -21.51 1.55 -7.60
N VAL A 138 -21.40 1.18 -8.88
CA VAL A 138 -21.49 -0.24 -9.31
C VAL A 138 -20.28 -1.03 -8.78
N LEU A 139 -19.10 -0.41 -8.83
CA LEU A 139 -17.87 -0.99 -8.26
C LEU A 139 -17.99 -1.17 -6.74
N ALA A 140 -18.60 -0.22 -6.02
CA ALA A 140 -18.86 -0.35 -4.59
C ALA A 140 -19.78 -1.55 -4.28
N TYR A 141 -20.85 -1.76 -5.05
CA TYR A 141 -21.67 -2.95 -4.91
C TYR A 141 -20.90 -4.26 -5.15
N TYR A 142 -20.06 -4.29 -6.19
CA TYR A 142 -19.21 -5.46 -6.45
C TYR A 142 -18.24 -5.72 -5.31
N VAL A 143 -17.57 -4.69 -4.81
CA VAL A 143 -16.64 -4.78 -3.67
C VAL A 143 -17.37 -5.23 -2.40
N ALA A 144 -18.59 -4.73 -2.17
CA ALA A 144 -19.42 -5.10 -1.01
C ALA A 144 -19.70 -6.61 -0.96
N THR A 145 -19.86 -7.29 -2.10
CA THR A 145 -20.03 -8.75 -2.11
C THR A 145 -18.91 -9.49 -1.38
N SER A 146 -17.69 -8.95 -1.38
CA SER A 146 -16.53 -9.57 -0.74
C SER A 146 -16.60 -9.60 0.79
N PHE A 147 -17.50 -8.84 1.42
CA PHE A 147 -17.74 -8.88 2.88
C PHE A 147 -18.68 -10.01 3.27
N PHE A 148 -19.64 -10.33 2.41
CA PHE A 148 -20.74 -11.24 2.73
C PHE A 148 -20.50 -12.66 2.21
N TYR A 149 -19.73 -12.80 1.14
CA TYR A 149 -19.46 -14.11 0.57
C TYR A 149 -18.32 -14.84 1.29
N LYS A 150 -18.51 -16.15 1.43
CA LYS A 150 -17.39 -17.02 1.75
C LYS A 150 -16.39 -16.95 0.60
N THR A 151 -15.13 -16.65 0.90
CA THR A 151 -14.07 -16.56 -0.11
C THR A 151 -13.95 -17.88 -0.87
N ASP A 152 -14.19 -17.84 -2.18
CA ASP A 152 -13.87 -18.95 -3.08
C ASP A 152 -12.41 -18.80 -3.53
N ILE A 153 -11.63 -19.86 -3.41
CA ILE A 153 -10.20 -19.80 -3.69
C ILE A 153 -9.91 -19.63 -5.19
N HIS A 154 -10.75 -20.18 -6.07
CA HIS A 154 -10.61 -19.99 -7.51
C HIS A 154 -10.88 -18.53 -7.91
N GLU A 155 -11.99 -17.96 -7.42
CA GLU A 155 -12.28 -16.54 -7.66
C GLU A 155 -11.18 -15.62 -7.11
N LEU A 156 -10.63 -15.95 -5.93
CA LEU A 156 -9.53 -15.20 -5.34
C LEU A 156 -8.28 -15.28 -6.23
N ALA A 157 -7.93 -16.46 -6.72
CA ALA A 157 -6.79 -16.68 -7.60
C ALA A 157 -6.95 -15.98 -8.95
N TYR A 158 -8.12 -16.10 -9.58
CA TYR A 158 -8.43 -15.43 -10.84
C TYR A 158 -8.38 -13.90 -10.69
N THR A 159 -9.02 -13.37 -9.64
CA THR A 159 -8.96 -11.92 -9.35
C THR A 159 -7.53 -11.45 -9.15
N THR A 160 -6.71 -12.23 -8.44
CA THR A 160 -5.30 -11.90 -8.20
C THR A 160 -4.50 -11.88 -9.49
N LYS A 161 -4.61 -12.91 -10.34
CA LYS A 161 -3.96 -12.95 -11.65
C LYS A 161 -4.43 -11.84 -12.57
N ALA A 162 -5.76 -11.68 -12.72
CA ALA A 162 -6.34 -10.64 -13.56
C ALA A 162 -5.83 -9.25 -13.15
N THR A 163 -5.82 -8.97 -11.83
CA THR A 163 -5.30 -7.72 -11.30
C THR A 163 -3.81 -7.56 -11.62
N ALA A 164 -2.98 -8.58 -11.41
CA ALA A 164 -1.55 -8.53 -11.68
C ALA A 164 -1.25 -8.31 -13.18
N TYR A 165 -2.00 -8.93 -14.07
CA TYR A 165 -1.82 -8.75 -15.52
C TYR A 165 -2.24 -7.35 -16.04
N THR A 166 -2.92 -6.56 -15.23
CA THR A 166 -3.12 -5.13 -15.56
C THR A 166 -1.88 -4.29 -15.34
N TRP A 167 -0.80 -4.86 -14.78
CA TRP A 167 0.43 -4.20 -14.35
C TRP A 167 1.63 -4.62 -15.19
N ASP A 168 2.71 -3.89 -15.02
CA ASP A 168 4.00 -4.32 -15.52
C ASP A 168 4.47 -5.59 -14.83
N MET A 169 4.81 -6.60 -15.63
CA MET A 169 5.30 -7.88 -15.12
C MET A 169 6.82 -7.88 -15.09
N TYR A 170 7.39 -8.22 -13.93
CA TYR A 170 8.83 -8.36 -13.71
C TYR A 170 9.21 -9.82 -13.70
N ARG A 171 10.39 -10.15 -14.17
CA ARG A 171 10.94 -11.52 -14.14
C ARG A 171 12.42 -11.45 -13.83
N PHE A 172 12.83 -12.23 -12.85
CA PHE A 172 14.23 -12.41 -12.46
C PHE A 172 14.58 -13.89 -12.55
N PRO A 173 15.80 -14.25 -12.96
CA PRO A 173 16.17 -15.64 -13.26
C PRO A 173 16.37 -16.53 -12.02
N TRP A 174 16.36 -15.94 -10.81
CA TRP A 174 16.77 -16.60 -9.58
C TRP A 174 15.60 -16.82 -8.60
N ILE A 175 15.95 -17.28 -7.37
CA ILE A 175 15.04 -17.21 -6.22
C ILE A 175 14.77 -15.73 -5.92
N VAL A 176 13.50 -15.35 -5.98
CA VAL A 176 13.03 -13.99 -5.69
C VAL A 176 12.19 -14.03 -4.43
N ALA A 177 12.71 -13.44 -3.38
CA ALA A 177 12.06 -13.44 -2.08
C ALA A 177 11.20 -12.20 -1.86
N GLY A 178 10.07 -12.38 -1.17
CA GLY A 178 9.19 -11.31 -0.74
C GLY A 178 8.81 -11.45 0.74
N LYS A 179 8.82 -10.35 1.47
CA LYS A 179 8.30 -10.28 2.83
C LYS A 179 7.17 -9.28 2.88
N TYR A 180 6.00 -9.72 3.35
CA TYR A 180 4.83 -8.86 3.54
C TYR A 180 4.24 -9.03 4.93
N CYS A 181 3.59 -7.96 5.42
CA CYS A 181 2.89 -7.95 6.68
C CYS A 181 1.46 -7.46 6.45
N ILE A 182 0.49 -8.10 7.12
CA ILE A 182 -0.91 -7.66 7.10
C ILE A 182 -1.12 -6.44 8.01
N TRP A 183 -0.18 -5.65 8.23
CA TRP A 183 -0.16 -4.32 8.84
C TRP A 183 -1.18 -4.03 9.99
N TRP A 184 -0.97 -2.94 10.68
CA TRP A 184 -1.68 -2.25 11.78
C TRP A 184 -1.04 -2.40 13.17
N VAL A 185 0.19 -2.93 13.25
CA VAL A 185 0.98 -2.83 14.47
C VAL A 185 2.05 -1.75 14.25
N PRO A 186 1.99 -0.61 14.96
CA PRO A 186 3.00 0.45 14.86
C PRO A 186 4.41 -0.06 15.17
N GLY A 187 5.41 0.56 14.57
CA GLY A 187 6.82 0.23 14.79
C GLY A 187 7.31 -1.03 14.06
N ASN A 188 6.45 -1.77 13.36
CA ASN A 188 6.78 -3.03 12.69
C ASN A 188 7.58 -2.83 11.38
N GLU A 189 8.60 -1.97 11.38
CA GLU A 189 9.42 -1.69 10.18
C GLU A 189 10.55 -2.73 10.01
N THR A 190 10.16 -3.99 9.95
CA THR A 190 11.08 -5.11 9.74
C THR A 190 11.63 -5.17 8.31
N THR A 191 10.91 -4.59 7.34
CA THR A 191 11.23 -4.65 5.91
C THR A 191 12.59 -4.03 5.60
N MET A 192 12.89 -2.85 6.14
CA MET A 192 14.14 -2.11 5.89
C MET A 192 15.39 -2.86 6.38
N VAL A 193 15.24 -3.83 7.28
CA VAL A 193 16.37 -4.60 7.80
C VAL A 193 16.40 -6.01 7.21
N VAL A 194 15.25 -6.65 7.01
CA VAL A 194 15.17 -7.99 6.39
C VAL A 194 15.73 -7.97 4.97
N ILE A 195 15.41 -6.94 4.18
CA ILE A 195 15.85 -6.86 2.77
C ILE A 195 17.37 -6.86 2.64
N PRO A 196 18.14 -5.97 3.28
CA PRO A 196 19.60 -5.98 3.15
C PRO A 196 20.24 -7.25 3.75
N ILE A 197 19.65 -7.88 4.77
CA ILE A 197 20.12 -9.19 5.27
C ILE A 197 20.03 -10.26 4.18
N LEU A 198 18.90 -10.36 3.49
CA LEU A 198 18.70 -11.34 2.43
C LEU A 198 19.59 -11.05 1.22
N ALA A 199 19.65 -9.78 0.81
CA ALA A 199 20.46 -9.34 -0.32
C ALA A 199 21.97 -9.52 -0.06
N SER A 200 22.44 -9.40 1.20
CA SER A 200 23.83 -9.72 1.56
C SER A 200 24.16 -11.22 1.47
N LEU A 201 23.13 -12.06 1.48
CA LEU A 201 23.22 -13.51 1.25
C LEU A 201 22.85 -13.90 -0.19
N TRP A 202 22.91 -12.96 -1.13
CA TRP A 202 22.68 -13.16 -2.58
C TRP A 202 21.27 -13.63 -2.93
N ILE A 203 20.26 -13.31 -2.11
CA ILE A 203 18.85 -13.53 -2.42
C ILE A 203 18.27 -12.26 -3.04
N THR A 204 17.62 -12.40 -4.19
CA THR A 204 16.97 -11.29 -4.88
C THR A 204 15.70 -10.84 -4.16
N VAL A 205 15.61 -9.57 -3.79
CA VAL A 205 14.47 -9.01 -3.02
C VAL A 205 13.98 -7.68 -3.61
N PRO A 206 13.22 -7.69 -4.72
CA PRO A 206 12.61 -6.49 -5.27
C PRO A 206 11.39 -6.11 -4.44
N LYS A 207 11.51 -5.12 -3.57
CA LYS A 207 10.43 -4.73 -2.66
C LYS A 207 9.68 -3.51 -3.17
N THR A 208 8.39 -3.69 -3.44
CA THR A 208 7.47 -2.59 -3.70
C THR A 208 6.58 -2.30 -2.51
N PHE A 209 6.15 -1.05 -2.39
CA PHE A 209 5.25 -0.58 -1.34
C PHE A 209 4.36 0.56 -1.84
N SER A 210 3.23 0.78 -1.17
CA SER A 210 2.31 1.92 -1.38
C SER A 210 2.43 2.91 -0.23
N LYS A 211 1.91 4.12 -0.44
CA LYS A 211 1.67 5.11 0.62
C LYS A 211 0.74 4.55 1.68
N ALA A 212 0.83 5.11 2.88
CA ALA A 212 -0.10 4.81 3.96
C ALA A 212 -1.51 5.31 3.61
N ILE A 213 -2.50 4.39 3.62
CA ILE A 213 -3.91 4.71 3.33
C ILE A 213 -4.69 4.87 4.65
N THR A 214 -4.66 3.87 5.49
CA THR A 214 -5.42 3.81 6.74
C THR A 214 -4.55 3.78 7.98
N SER A 215 -3.28 3.39 7.84
CA SER A 215 -2.27 3.45 8.91
C SER A 215 -1.61 4.82 8.95
N PRO A 216 -1.03 5.20 10.06
CA PRO A 216 -0.25 6.41 10.18
C PRO A 216 1.09 6.36 9.39
N ALA A 217 1.81 5.22 9.22
CA ALA A 217 2.94 5.02 8.27
C ALA A 217 2.84 3.72 7.50
N ALA A 218 3.48 3.71 6.36
CA ALA A 218 3.82 2.52 5.60
C ALA A 218 5.33 2.53 5.33
N THR A 219 5.83 1.48 4.71
CA THR A 219 7.24 1.41 4.30
C THR A 219 7.61 2.57 3.37
N TRP A 220 6.64 3.13 2.61
CA TRP A 220 6.85 4.30 1.75
C TRP A 220 7.39 5.49 2.53
N GLU A 221 6.72 5.89 3.60
CA GLU A 221 7.10 7.04 4.42
C GLU A 221 8.46 6.84 5.09
N CYS A 222 8.77 5.60 5.49
CA CYS A 222 10.05 5.27 6.13
C CYS A 222 11.21 5.28 5.14
N VAL A 223 11.02 4.73 3.94
CA VAL A 223 12.08 4.63 2.93
C VAL A 223 12.34 5.98 2.25
N ASN A 224 11.27 6.76 2.00
CA ASN A 224 11.36 8.06 1.34
C ASN A 224 12.18 9.12 2.14
N VAL A 225 12.35 8.89 3.45
CA VAL A 225 13.26 9.69 4.29
C VAL A 225 14.75 9.36 4.05
N LEU A 226 15.01 8.18 3.46
CA LEU A 226 16.33 7.58 3.40
C LEU A 226 16.93 7.52 1.99
N MET A 227 16.08 7.42 0.95
CA MET A 227 16.53 7.26 -0.44
C MET A 227 15.42 7.57 -1.44
N ASP A 228 15.78 7.75 -2.72
CA ASP A 228 14.80 7.85 -3.80
C ASP A 228 14.03 6.54 -3.97
N ILE A 229 12.74 6.67 -4.26
CA ILE A 229 11.81 5.53 -4.35
C ILE A 229 11.03 5.49 -5.66
N GLU A 230 11.17 6.51 -6.50
CA GLU A 230 10.47 6.67 -7.76
C GLU A 230 11.40 6.26 -8.92
N PHE A 231 11.14 5.11 -9.52
CA PHE A 231 11.92 4.53 -10.60
C PHE A 231 11.00 3.92 -11.64
N ASP A 232 11.44 3.86 -12.88
CA ASP A 232 10.75 3.14 -13.94
C ASP A 232 11.07 1.62 -13.90
N LYS A 233 10.40 0.85 -14.74
CA LYS A 233 10.57 -0.61 -14.81
C LYS A 233 12.00 -1.05 -15.11
N GLN A 234 12.68 -0.37 -16.04
CA GLN A 234 14.03 -0.75 -16.45
C GLN A 234 15.04 -0.42 -15.36
N GLU A 235 14.84 0.71 -14.67
CA GLU A 235 15.64 1.10 -13.53
C GLU A 235 15.50 0.10 -12.39
N VAL A 236 14.27 -0.35 -12.07
CA VAL A 236 14.03 -1.37 -11.05
C VAL A 236 14.74 -2.68 -11.36
N ILE A 237 14.70 -3.13 -12.62
CA ILE A 237 15.43 -4.33 -13.05
C ILE A 237 16.93 -4.11 -12.84
N ARG A 238 17.47 -2.99 -13.36
CA ARG A 238 18.89 -2.65 -13.22
C ARG A 238 19.36 -2.55 -11.77
N LEU A 239 18.57 -1.91 -10.89
CA LEU A 239 18.86 -1.81 -9.47
C LEU A 239 18.90 -3.20 -8.83
N THR A 240 17.88 -4.01 -9.09
CA THR A 240 17.77 -5.36 -8.53
C THR A 240 18.92 -6.27 -8.99
N ASP A 241 19.28 -6.21 -10.26
CA ASP A 241 20.43 -6.99 -10.80
C ASP A 241 21.76 -6.52 -10.22
N LYS A 242 21.91 -5.22 -9.96
CA LYS A 242 23.17 -4.64 -9.46
C LYS A 242 23.41 -4.93 -7.97
N VAL A 243 22.40 -4.77 -7.13
CA VAL A 243 22.54 -4.83 -5.66
C VAL A 243 21.69 -5.91 -4.99
N TRP A 244 21.00 -6.76 -5.77
CA TRP A 244 20.12 -7.85 -5.33
C TRP A 244 18.86 -7.40 -4.61
N ALA A 245 18.58 -6.12 -4.58
CA ALA A 245 17.39 -5.57 -3.96
C ALA A 245 17.02 -4.20 -4.53
N CYS A 246 15.76 -3.83 -4.35
CA CYS A 246 15.30 -2.46 -4.47
C CYS A 246 14.16 -2.19 -3.48
N LEU A 247 13.94 -0.92 -3.15
CA LEU A 247 12.89 -0.43 -2.26
C LEU A 247 12.15 0.69 -3.00
N VAL A 248 11.06 0.38 -3.71
CA VAL A 248 10.47 1.28 -4.71
C VAL A 248 8.96 1.45 -4.56
N TRP A 249 8.47 2.62 -4.95
CA TRP A 249 7.06 2.96 -4.89
C TRP A 249 6.28 2.37 -6.07
N ASN A 250 5.21 1.63 -5.77
CA ASN A 250 4.46 0.86 -6.76
C ASN A 250 3.61 1.73 -7.72
N GLU A 251 3.14 2.91 -7.33
CA GLU A 251 2.32 3.76 -8.21
C GLU A 251 3.12 4.24 -9.44
N LYS A 252 4.41 4.57 -9.27
CA LYS A 252 5.29 4.95 -10.39
C LYS A 252 5.62 3.78 -11.34
N LEU A 253 5.41 2.56 -10.88
CA LEU A 253 5.62 1.34 -11.67
C LEU A 253 4.37 0.89 -12.42
N ASN A 254 3.34 1.74 -12.51
CA ASN A 254 2.04 1.36 -13.05
C ASN A 254 1.48 0.06 -12.40
N LEU A 255 1.82 -0.14 -11.12
CA LEU A 255 1.45 -1.31 -10.34
C LEU A 255 0.26 -0.95 -9.44
N ALA A 256 -0.93 -0.68 -9.91
CA ALA A 256 -2.12 -0.74 -9.06
C ALA A 256 -3.39 0.03 -9.52
N PRO A 257 -3.61 0.41 -10.76
CA PRO A 257 -4.77 1.24 -11.11
C PRO A 257 -6.11 0.60 -10.69
N VAL A 258 -6.21 -0.72 -10.78
CA VAL A 258 -7.41 -1.47 -10.33
C VAL A 258 -7.56 -1.43 -8.81
N ASN A 259 -6.47 -1.64 -8.07
CA ASN A 259 -6.52 -1.63 -6.61
C ASN A 259 -6.84 -0.25 -6.07
N ASP A 260 -6.30 0.81 -6.66
CA ASP A 260 -6.53 2.18 -6.21
C ASP A 260 -8.00 2.58 -6.37
N ARG A 261 -8.65 2.17 -7.46
CA ARG A 261 -10.09 2.34 -7.63
C ARG A 261 -10.91 1.54 -6.61
N ILE A 262 -10.55 0.28 -6.35
CA ILE A 262 -11.20 -0.55 -5.34
C ILE A 262 -11.04 0.07 -3.95
N ILE A 263 -9.86 0.59 -3.62
CA ILE A 263 -9.58 1.27 -2.36
C ILE A 263 -10.41 2.54 -2.25
N LYS A 264 -10.48 3.36 -3.31
CA LYS A 264 -11.27 4.60 -3.34
C LYS A 264 -12.72 4.36 -2.94
N VAL A 265 -13.39 3.32 -3.48
CA VAL A 265 -14.78 3.03 -3.15
C VAL A 265 -14.98 2.33 -1.80
N SER A 266 -13.96 1.69 -1.23
CA SER A 266 -14.04 1.01 0.06
C SER A 266 -13.52 1.84 1.25
N ALA A 267 -12.64 2.81 1.00
CA ALA A 267 -12.03 3.65 2.03
C ALA A 267 -13.03 4.40 2.93
N PRO A 268 -14.17 4.95 2.42
CA PRO A 268 -15.16 5.61 3.27
C PRO A 268 -15.75 4.71 4.35
N LEU A 269 -15.79 3.40 4.14
CA LEU A 269 -16.28 2.43 5.13
C LEU A 269 -15.26 2.14 6.23
N GLY A 270 -13.99 2.52 6.05
CA GLY A 270 -12.91 2.18 6.98
C GLY A 270 -12.69 0.68 7.16
N MET A 271 -13.17 -0.14 6.22
CA MET A 271 -13.13 -1.60 6.27
C MET A 271 -12.56 -2.15 4.95
N GLU A 272 -11.81 -3.25 5.06
CA GLU A 272 -11.29 -3.96 3.89
C GLU A 272 -11.57 -5.46 4.01
N PRO A 273 -12.24 -6.09 3.03
CA PRO A 273 -12.47 -7.54 3.04
C PRO A 273 -11.15 -8.31 2.95
N TYR A 274 -10.99 -9.36 3.73
CA TYR A 274 -9.74 -10.17 3.74
C TYR A 274 -9.39 -10.71 2.35
N ALA A 275 -10.38 -11.11 1.56
CA ALA A 275 -10.15 -11.59 0.19
C ALA A 275 -9.48 -10.52 -0.70
N ARG A 276 -9.94 -9.27 -0.60
CA ARG A 276 -9.37 -8.14 -1.35
C ARG A 276 -7.95 -7.81 -0.90
N MET A 277 -7.72 -7.81 0.40
CA MET A 277 -6.40 -7.64 0.98
C MET A 277 -5.42 -8.72 0.48
N ILE A 278 -5.82 -9.99 0.53
CA ILE A 278 -5.00 -11.11 0.03
C ILE A 278 -4.71 -10.93 -1.46
N SER A 279 -5.74 -10.67 -2.27
CA SER A 279 -5.58 -10.45 -3.71
C SER A 279 -4.63 -9.29 -4.00
N SER A 280 -4.76 -8.15 -3.31
CA SER A 280 -3.88 -6.99 -3.49
C SER A 280 -2.42 -7.29 -3.15
N ILE A 281 -2.16 -7.99 -2.03
CA ILE A 281 -0.81 -8.39 -1.64
C ILE A 281 -0.23 -9.37 -2.67
N MET A 282 -0.99 -10.40 -3.04
CA MET A 282 -0.51 -11.46 -3.92
C MET A 282 -0.35 -11.00 -5.37
N ALA A 283 -1.19 -10.11 -5.86
CA ALA A 283 -1.03 -9.52 -7.19
C ALA A 283 0.29 -8.74 -7.32
N LYS A 284 0.69 -7.97 -6.29
CA LYS A 284 1.99 -7.28 -6.26
C LYS A 284 3.16 -8.26 -6.26
N ASN A 285 3.08 -9.32 -5.45
CA ASN A 285 4.10 -10.36 -5.44
C ASN A 285 4.23 -11.04 -6.81
N TYR A 286 3.11 -11.42 -7.40
CA TYR A 286 3.08 -12.10 -8.69
C TYR A 286 3.62 -11.21 -9.82
N ALA A 287 3.23 -9.93 -9.85
CA ALA A 287 3.71 -8.97 -10.84
C ALA A 287 5.23 -8.72 -10.71
N MET A 288 5.75 -8.65 -9.48
CA MET A 288 7.19 -8.48 -9.21
C MET A 288 8.02 -9.76 -9.42
N GLY A 289 7.42 -10.85 -9.88
CA GLY A 289 8.13 -12.10 -10.11
C GLY A 289 8.61 -12.80 -8.83
N ILE A 290 8.03 -12.46 -7.66
CA ILE A 290 8.35 -13.11 -6.38
C ILE A 290 7.85 -14.56 -6.45
N ASN A 291 8.74 -15.50 -6.12
CA ASN A 291 8.46 -16.93 -6.14
C ASN A 291 8.60 -17.60 -4.75
N HIS A 292 9.14 -16.88 -3.76
CA HIS A 292 9.22 -17.28 -2.36
C HIS A 292 8.74 -16.13 -1.47
N CYS A 293 7.62 -16.29 -0.77
CA CYS A 293 6.99 -15.21 -0.03
C CYS A 293 6.71 -15.58 1.43
N LEU A 294 7.15 -14.74 2.35
CA LEU A 294 6.78 -14.85 3.76
C LEU A 294 5.73 -13.78 4.12
N ILE A 295 4.64 -14.24 4.74
CA ILE A 295 3.55 -13.38 5.23
C ILE A 295 3.55 -13.35 6.76
N ASP A 296 3.65 -12.16 7.32
CA ASP A 296 3.52 -11.88 8.76
C ASP A 296 2.09 -11.40 9.05
N ILE A 297 1.38 -12.09 9.94
CA ILE A 297 0.01 -11.80 10.38
C ILE A 297 0.03 -11.39 11.86
N PRO A 298 0.28 -10.14 12.22
CA PRO A 298 0.09 -9.68 13.59
C PRO A 298 -1.37 -9.80 13.98
N MET A 299 -1.67 -10.50 15.08
CA MET A 299 -3.02 -10.75 15.57
C MET A 299 -3.22 -10.15 16.96
N TRP A 300 -4.24 -9.35 17.13
CA TRP A 300 -4.72 -8.82 18.40
C TRP A 300 -6.09 -8.16 18.21
N PRO A 301 -6.95 -8.07 19.25
CA PRO A 301 -8.29 -7.46 19.14
C PRO A 301 -8.32 -6.04 18.54
N THR A 302 -7.24 -5.27 18.67
CA THR A 302 -7.12 -3.92 18.11
C THR A 302 -6.26 -3.87 16.84
N ALA A 303 -5.76 -5.01 16.34
CA ALA A 303 -5.07 -5.13 15.06
C ALA A 303 -6.07 -5.36 13.90
N LYS A 304 -5.59 -5.41 12.67
CA LYS A 304 -6.42 -5.65 11.46
C LYS A 304 -7.06 -7.05 11.47
N VAL A 305 -6.34 -8.03 11.99
CA VAL A 305 -6.84 -9.39 12.22
C VAL A 305 -7.06 -9.54 13.73
N ALA A 306 -8.32 -9.48 14.15
CA ALA A 306 -8.67 -9.33 15.55
C ALA A 306 -8.76 -10.66 16.32
N THR A 307 -8.99 -11.78 15.64
CA THR A 307 -9.21 -13.08 16.28
C THR A 307 -8.28 -14.16 15.72
N MET A 308 -7.94 -15.15 16.56
CA MET A 308 -7.16 -16.32 16.11
C MET A 308 -7.90 -17.11 15.02
N LYS A 309 -9.24 -17.16 15.07
CA LYS A 309 -10.06 -17.80 14.04
C LYS A 309 -9.86 -17.13 12.69
N ASP A 310 -9.91 -15.80 12.64
CA ASP A 310 -9.68 -15.03 11.42
C ASP A 310 -8.24 -15.14 10.93
N ALA A 311 -7.26 -15.08 11.85
CA ALA A 311 -5.85 -15.23 11.53
C ALA A 311 -5.57 -16.60 10.85
N LYS A 312 -6.10 -17.67 11.40
CA LYS A 312 -5.99 -19.03 10.81
C LYS A 312 -6.69 -19.10 9.43
N ARG A 313 -7.86 -18.47 9.27
CA ARG A 313 -8.59 -18.43 8.00
C ARG A 313 -7.79 -17.69 6.93
N VAL A 314 -7.27 -16.51 7.27
CA VAL A 314 -6.45 -15.70 6.37
C VAL A 314 -5.15 -16.43 6.00
N ALA A 315 -4.48 -17.04 6.98
CA ALA A 315 -3.27 -17.83 6.74
C ALA A 315 -3.54 -19.02 5.79
N LYS A 316 -4.69 -19.69 5.96
CA LYS A 316 -5.12 -20.76 5.08
C LYS A 316 -5.28 -20.28 3.64
N HIS A 317 -5.98 -19.17 3.40
CA HIS A 317 -6.16 -18.64 2.05
C HIS A 317 -4.84 -18.18 1.41
N PHE A 318 -3.90 -17.62 2.16
CA PHE A 318 -2.58 -17.35 1.64
C PHE A 318 -1.85 -18.63 1.21
N LYS A 319 -1.97 -19.71 1.99
CA LYS A 319 -1.35 -20.99 1.64
C LYS A 319 -2.02 -21.67 0.45
N GLU A 320 -3.34 -21.57 0.31
CA GLU A 320 -4.08 -22.18 -0.80
C GLU A 320 -3.84 -21.47 -2.13
N ILE A 321 -3.67 -20.15 -2.14
CA ILE A 321 -3.48 -19.39 -3.38
C ILE A 321 -2.12 -19.65 -4.06
N TRP A 322 -1.12 -20.17 -3.31
CA TRP A 322 0.20 -20.46 -3.87
C TRP A 322 0.16 -21.47 -5.02
N GLU A 323 -0.73 -22.46 -4.93
CA GLU A 323 -0.91 -23.49 -5.96
C GLU A 323 -1.31 -22.88 -7.32
N TYR A 324 -2.06 -21.78 -7.29
CA TYR A 324 -2.50 -21.05 -8.49
C TYR A 324 -1.47 -20.06 -9.01
N LEU A 325 -0.61 -19.52 -8.15
CA LEU A 325 0.35 -18.47 -8.47
C LEU A 325 1.80 -18.96 -8.59
N TRP A 326 2.05 -20.21 -8.25
CA TRP A 326 3.40 -20.80 -8.21
C TRP A 326 4.37 -20.03 -7.30
N ILE A 327 3.86 -19.46 -6.20
CA ILE A 327 4.63 -18.75 -5.19
C ILE A 327 4.71 -19.61 -3.93
N LYS A 328 5.88 -20.13 -3.57
CA LYS A 328 6.07 -20.82 -2.30
C LYS A 328 5.86 -19.87 -1.14
N MET A 329 5.10 -20.29 -0.14
CA MET A 329 4.70 -19.40 0.95
C MET A 329 4.96 -20.00 2.32
N ASP A 330 5.47 -19.15 3.22
CA ASP A 330 5.45 -19.36 4.66
C ASP A 330 4.60 -18.26 5.32
N VAL A 331 3.69 -18.64 6.22
CA VAL A 331 2.73 -17.72 6.83
C VAL A 331 2.75 -17.87 8.33
N HIS A 332 3.08 -16.79 9.02
CA HIS A 332 3.21 -16.77 10.48
C HIS A 332 2.21 -15.82 11.12
N ILE A 333 1.47 -16.33 12.11
CA ILE A 333 0.65 -15.51 13.00
C ILE A 333 1.56 -15.06 14.13
N THR A 334 1.70 -13.74 14.32
CA THR A 334 2.60 -13.15 15.31
C THR A 334 1.81 -12.29 16.32
N ASP A 335 2.46 -11.95 17.42
CA ASP A 335 1.85 -11.10 18.44
C ASP A 335 1.69 -9.66 17.93
N GLY A 336 0.48 -9.14 18.09
CA GLY A 336 0.10 -7.76 17.77
C GLY A 336 -0.39 -6.97 18.99
N SER A 337 -0.08 -7.44 20.21
CA SER A 337 -0.61 -6.87 21.45
C SER A 337 -0.09 -5.47 21.79
N GLN A 338 1.06 -5.11 21.25
CA GLN A 338 1.72 -3.82 21.46
C GLN A 338 2.55 -3.42 20.25
N PRO A 339 2.98 -2.15 20.14
CA PRO A 339 3.95 -1.71 19.15
C PRO A 339 5.24 -2.51 19.22
N ILE A 340 5.84 -2.78 18.07
CA ILE A 340 7.15 -3.42 17.96
C ILE A 340 8.20 -2.32 17.87
N GLY A 341 9.33 -2.48 18.62
CA GLY A 341 10.24 -1.35 18.84
C GLY A 341 9.63 -0.31 19.79
N ARG A 342 10.30 0.83 19.91
CA ARG A 342 9.89 1.93 20.79
C ARG A 342 9.48 3.18 20.02
N TRP A 343 9.75 3.21 18.74
CA TRP A 343 9.67 4.37 17.89
C TRP A 343 8.49 4.26 16.94
N ILE A 344 7.49 5.12 17.16
CA ILE A 344 6.24 5.04 16.43
C ILE A 344 6.20 6.21 15.47
N TRP A 345 6.56 5.98 14.21
CA TRP A 345 6.42 6.78 13.02
C TRP A 345 7.66 6.89 12.11
N ALA A 346 7.43 7.33 10.82
CA ALA A 346 8.35 7.19 9.69
C ALA A 346 9.82 7.48 9.98
N CYS A 347 10.19 8.71 10.34
CA CYS A 347 11.59 9.06 10.63
C CYS A 347 12.18 8.23 11.77
N LEU A 348 11.39 7.96 12.80
CA LEU A 348 11.87 7.19 13.95
C LEU A 348 11.99 5.71 13.67
N GLN A 349 11.07 5.15 12.88
CA GLN A 349 11.17 3.76 12.44
C GLN A 349 12.39 3.58 11.54
N THR A 350 12.68 4.57 10.69
CA THR A 350 13.90 4.61 9.88
C THR A 350 15.14 4.68 10.75
N ARG A 351 15.16 5.57 11.78
CA ARG A 351 16.25 5.60 12.77
C ARG A 351 16.44 4.27 13.47
N GLU A 352 15.37 3.62 13.86
CA GLU A 352 15.40 2.32 14.52
C GLU A 352 15.98 1.23 13.61
N ALA A 353 15.53 1.18 12.34
CA ALA A 353 16.08 0.27 11.35
C ALA A 353 17.57 0.49 11.13
N LEU A 354 18.01 1.76 11.02
CA LEU A 354 19.44 2.10 10.94
C LEU A 354 20.22 1.69 12.20
N ARG A 355 19.67 1.89 13.40
CA ARG A 355 20.31 1.47 14.66
C ARG A 355 20.50 -0.04 14.74
N ILE A 356 19.56 -0.82 14.24
CA ILE A 356 19.71 -2.28 14.16
C ILE A 356 20.81 -2.64 13.15
N LEU A 357 20.79 -2.08 11.95
CA LEU A 357 21.80 -2.34 10.92
C LEU A 357 23.20 -1.89 11.35
N GLN A 358 23.30 -0.76 12.04
CA GLN A 358 24.55 -0.17 12.55
C GLN A 358 24.96 -0.73 13.94
N GLN A 359 24.21 -1.72 14.46
CA GLN A 359 24.49 -2.40 15.75
C GLN A 359 24.64 -1.45 16.94
N TYR A 360 23.82 -0.40 17.02
CA TYR A 360 23.81 0.51 18.17
C TYR A 360 23.39 -0.22 19.45
N LYS A 361 24.01 0.15 20.59
CA LYS A 361 23.67 -0.42 21.90
C LYS A 361 22.22 -0.13 22.32
N THR A 362 21.65 0.97 21.81
CA THR A 362 20.29 1.44 22.13
C THR A 362 19.21 0.94 21.17
N ARG A 363 19.54 -0.01 20.26
CA ARG A 363 18.55 -0.61 19.32
C ARG A 363 17.46 -1.39 20.06
N SER A 364 16.29 -1.48 19.50
CA SER A 364 15.17 -2.21 20.10
C SER A 364 15.34 -3.72 19.93
N GLU A 365 15.52 -4.41 21.06
CA GLU A 365 15.72 -5.87 21.07
C GLU A 365 14.53 -6.67 20.55
N ASP A 366 13.31 -6.23 20.80
CA ASP A 366 12.09 -6.91 20.34
C ASP A 366 11.92 -6.81 18.82
N LEU A 367 12.25 -5.65 18.23
CA LEU A 367 12.26 -5.49 16.78
C LEU A 367 13.38 -6.35 16.15
N GLU A 368 14.59 -6.34 16.73
CA GLU A 368 15.69 -7.19 16.26
C GLU A 368 15.33 -8.69 16.34
N LYS A 369 14.73 -9.14 17.44
CA LYS A 369 14.24 -10.54 17.59
C LYS A 369 13.23 -10.90 16.51
N LYS A 370 12.28 -10.00 16.22
CA LYS A 370 11.30 -10.22 15.14
C LYS A 370 11.95 -10.25 13.76
N ILE A 371 12.91 -9.39 13.50
CA ILE A 371 13.68 -9.37 12.26
C ILE A 371 14.42 -10.68 12.06
N ILE A 372 15.15 -11.16 13.10
CA ILE A 372 15.86 -12.45 13.06
C ILE A 372 14.87 -13.57 12.76
N PHE A 373 13.74 -13.62 13.44
CA PHE A 373 12.69 -14.62 13.21
C PHE A 373 12.22 -14.62 11.75
N LEU A 374 11.81 -13.44 11.20
CA LEU A 374 11.26 -13.36 9.85
C LEU A 374 12.32 -13.65 8.77
N ALA A 375 13.53 -13.11 8.92
CA ALA A 375 14.62 -13.33 7.97
C ALA A 375 15.05 -14.80 7.94
N SER A 376 15.17 -15.46 9.10
CA SER A 376 15.55 -16.86 9.21
C SER A 376 14.53 -17.79 8.55
N ARG A 377 13.23 -17.52 8.72
CA ARG A 377 12.16 -18.27 8.05
C ARG A 377 12.20 -18.09 6.54
N LEU A 378 12.48 -16.88 6.08
CA LEU A 378 12.58 -16.62 4.65
C LEU A 378 13.85 -17.26 4.04
N LEU A 379 14.97 -17.31 4.77
CA LEU A 379 16.16 -18.07 4.34
C LEU A 379 15.86 -19.55 4.18
N LEU A 380 15.11 -20.15 5.12
CA LEU A 380 14.69 -21.56 5.00
C LEU A 380 13.77 -21.76 3.79
N LEU A 381 12.81 -20.88 3.58
CA LEU A 381 11.90 -20.94 2.44
C LEU A 381 12.66 -20.87 1.11
N CYS A 382 13.74 -20.08 1.06
CA CYS A 382 14.63 -19.90 -0.10
C CYS A 382 15.74 -20.99 -0.19
N TRP A 383 15.73 -22.01 0.67
CA TRP A 383 16.76 -23.05 0.77
C TRP A 383 18.19 -22.52 0.96
N ALA A 384 18.33 -21.33 1.52
CA ALA A 384 19.62 -20.71 1.80
C ALA A 384 20.19 -21.10 3.18
N ALA A 385 19.52 -21.99 3.92
CA ALA A 385 19.97 -22.50 5.22
C ALA A 385 19.50 -23.95 5.47
N ASN A 386 20.32 -24.69 6.21
CA ASN A 386 20.07 -26.07 6.58
C ASN A 386 19.43 -26.20 7.98
N GLY A 387 18.20 -25.71 8.13
CA GLY A 387 17.46 -25.71 9.40
C GLY A 387 17.42 -24.34 10.10
N LEU A 388 16.50 -24.24 11.07
CA LEU A 388 16.17 -22.95 11.71
C LEU A 388 17.35 -22.35 12.48
N THR A 389 18.05 -23.16 13.26
CA THR A 389 19.22 -22.69 14.03
C THR A 389 20.32 -22.15 13.13
N ASN A 390 20.59 -22.83 12.00
CA ASN A 390 21.55 -22.36 11.02
C ASN A 390 21.11 -21.03 10.39
N ALA A 391 19.83 -20.92 10.00
CA ALA A 391 19.27 -19.70 9.46
C ALA A 391 19.36 -18.50 10.44
N GLU A 392 19.04 -18.73 11.72
CA GLU A 392 19.16 -17.70 12.76
C GLU A 392 20.62 -17.25 12.97
N ASN A 393 21.56 -18.20 12.96
CA ASN A 393 22.98 -17.90 13.08
C ASN A 393 23.50 -17.10 11.88
N LEU A 394 23.07 -17.44 10.66
CA LEU A 394 23.40 -16.67 9.46
C LEU A 394 22.87 -15.24 9.56
N VAL A 395 21.60 -15.04 9.93
CA VAL A 395 21.02 -13.70 10.10
C VAL A 395 21.78 -12.89 11.15
N LYS A 396 22.05 -13.48 12.31
CA LYS A 396 22.83 -12.83 13.39
C LYS A 396 24.24 -12.47 12.93
N ALA A 397 24.88 -13.33 12.17
CA ALA A 397 26.20 -13.07 11.60
C ALA A 397 26.16 -11.89 10.62
N GLN A 398 25.19 -11.80 9.71
CA GLN A 398 25.06 -10.67 8.77
C GLN A 398 24.89 -9.34 9.50
N LEU A 399 24.19 -9.30 10.62
CA LEU A 399 24.07 -8.10 11.46
C LEU A 399 25.36 -7.80 12.20
N ALA A 400 25.96 -8.78 12.89
CA ALA A 400 27.17 -8.61 13.72
C ALA A 400 28.40 -8.24 12.90
N ASN A 401 28.54 -8.80 11.70
CA ASN A 401 29.66 -8.54 10.79
C ASN A 401 29.46 -7.32 9.88
N TRP A 402 28.38 -6.58 10.07
CA TRP A 402 28.04 -5.37 9.31
C TRP A 402 27.75 -5.63 7.80
N GLU A 403 27.64 -6.89 7.37
CA GLU A 403 27.35 -7.19 5.95
C GLU A 403 25.96 -6.71 5.53
N ALA A 404 24.97 -6.83 6.42
CA ALA A 404 23.64 -6.26 6.17
C ALA A 404 23.67 -4.73 6.04
N TRP A 405 24.50 -4.05 6.87
CA TRP A 405 24.66 -2.59 6.76
C TRP A 405 25.38 -2.20 5.47
N LYS A 406 26.48 -2.85 5.11
CA LYS A 406 27.18 -2.62 3.84
C LYS A 406 26.23 -2.79 2.65
N LYS A 407 25.40 -3.84 2.68
CA LYS A 407 24.40 -4.06 1.64
C LYS A 407 23.35 -2.95 1.61
N MET A 408 22.90 -2.47 2.75
CA MET A 408 21.99 -1.31 2.83
C MET A 408 22.62 -0.05 2.26
N GLN A 409 23.91 0.19 2.52
CA GLN A 409 24.66 1.30 1.92
C GLN A 409 24.73 1.18 0.39
N GLU A 410 24.93 -0.01 -0.15
CA GLU A 410 24.89 -0.26 -1.60
C GLU A 410 23.50 0.07 -2.20
N ILE A 411 22.42 -0.33 -1.52
CA ILE A 411 21.03 -0.02 -1.92
C ILE A 411 20.78 1.48 -1.90
N ILE A 412 21.13 2.16 -0.78
CA ILE A 412 20.98 3.62 -0.63
C ILE A 412 21.74 4.37 -1.73
N LYS A 413 22.98 3.98 -1.99
CA LYS A 413 23.79 4.57 -3.07
C LYS A 413 23.21 4.32 -4.45
N ALA A 414 22.73 3.12 -4.70
CA ALA A 414 22.11 2.76 -5.98
C ALA A 414 20.79 3.52 -6.21
N GLN A 415 20.09 3.89 -5.12
CA GLN A 415 18.87 4.69 -5.11
C GLN A 415 19.15 6.18 -4.80
N ASN A 416 20.29 6.69 -5.30
CA ASN A 416 20.65 8.11 -5.43
C ASN A 416 20.77 8.90 -4.12
N TRP A 417 21.15 8.27 -3.00
CA TRP A 417 21.26 8.95 -1.71
C TRP A 417 22.61 8.74 -1.02
N ASN A 418 22.80 9.39 0.12
CA ASN A 418 24.02 9.29 0.90
C ASN A 418 24.14 7.95 1.65
N PRO A 419 25.05 7.03 1.25
CA PRO A 419 25.20 5.73 1.88
C PRO A 419 25.80 5.78 3.30
N ASN A 420 26.38 6.93 3.69
CA ASN A 420 27.03 7.11 4.99
C ASN A 420 26.11 7.73 6.05
N ILE A 421 24.79 7.73 5.79
CA ILE A 421 23.80 8.28 6.72
C ILE A 421 23.83 7.55 8.06
N LYS A 422 23.77 8.31 9.16
CA LYS A 422 23.64 7.79 10.52
C LYS A 422 22.21 7.95 11.02
N SER A 423 21.84 7.18 12.02
CA SER A 423 20.51 7.31 12.63
C SER A 423 20.26 8.72 13.17
N GLU A 424 21.29 9.40 13.63
CA GLU A 424 21.25 10.75 14.20
C GLU A 424 21.02 11.85 13.16
N ASP A 425 21.35 11.61 11.89
CA ASP A 425 21.16 12.56 10.79
C ASP A 425 19.67 12.74 10.42
N ILE A 426 18.83 11.84 10.87
CA ILE A 426 17.39 11.94 10.68
C ILE A 426 16.80 12.87 11.74
N HIS A 427 16.39 14.07 11.32
CA HIS A 427 15.92 15.12 12.21
C HIS A 427 14.59 14.80 12.90
N LEU A 428 14.50 15.26 14.15
CA LEU A 428 13.36 15.05 15.03
C LEU A 428 12.47 16.31 15.11
N GLY A 429 11.17 16.16 15.45
CA GLY A 429 10.25 17.28 15.66
C GLY A 429 10.70 18.18 16.80
N LYS A 430 10.55 19.49 16.59
CA LYS A 430 11.09 20.52 17.49
C LYS A 430 10.34 20.59 18.84
N PHE A 431 9.04 20.36 18.83
CA PHE A 431 8.20 20.49 20.03
C PHE A 431 7.96 19.11 20.64
N THR A 432 8.16 19.00 21.96
CA THR A 432 8.03 17.75 22.70
C THR A 432 7.07 17.88 23.87
N TYR A 433 6.44 16.77 24.24
CA TYR A 433 5.64 16.65 25.44
C TYR A 433 5.80 15.26 26.07
N ASP A 434 6.30 15.23 27.30
CA ASP A 434 6.44 14.00 28.08
C ASP A 434 5.16 13.70 28.84
N VAL A 435 4.66 12.49 28.65
CA VAL A 435 3.55 11.94 29.44
C VAL A 435 4.14 11.15 30.60
N VAL A 436 3.83 11.59 31.81
CA VAL A 436 4.37 11.03 33.05
C VAL A 436 3.27 10.30 33.83
N ALA A 437 3.65 9.28 34.60
CA ALA A 437 2.74 8.56 35.46
C ALA A 437 2.31 9.41 36.69
N ASP A 438 1.03 9.43 36.99
CA ASP A 438 0.47 10.12 38.16
C ASP A 438 0.62 9.29 39.48
N LYS A 439 0.82 7.99 39.33
CA LYS A 439 0.97 7.01 40.42
C LYS A 439 1.82 5.82 40.00
N ASN A 440 2.21 4.99 40.97
CA ASN A 440 2.82 3.71 40.64
C ASN A 440 1.78 2.79 40.01
N CYS A 441 2.12 2.22 38.84
CA CYS A 441 1.18 1.38 38.10
C CYS A 441 1.94 0.35 37.23
N THR A 442 1.18 -0.50 36.55
CA THR A 442 1.69 -1.41 35.51
C THR A 442 0.86 -1.19 34.24
N ILE A 443 1.48 -1.11 33.09
CA ILE A 443 0.79 -1.00 31.79
C ILE A 443 0.13 -2.35 31.49
N SER A 444 -1.19 -2.42 31.47
CA SER A 444 -1.95 -3.67 31.33
C SER A 444 -2.56 -3.86 29.94
N LYS A 445 -2.67 -2.78 29.13
CA LYS A 445 -3.22 -2.84 27.77
C LYS A 445 -2.72 -1.68 26.92
N VAL A 446 -2.59 -1.92 25.61
CA VAL A 446 -2.30 -0.91 24.59
C VAL A 446 -3.45 -0.87 23.59
N ASP A 447 -4.08 0.29 23.41
CA ASP A 447 -5.07 0.54 22.38
C ASP A 447 -4.39 1.06 21.11
N MET A 448 -4.09 0.14 20.18
CA MET A 448 -3.41 0.46 18.92
C MET A 448 -4.19 1.41 18.03
N LYS A 449 -5.54 1.33 18.07
CA LYS A 449 -6.39 2.22 17.25
C LYS A 449 -6.30 3.65 17.78
N HIS A 450 -6.33 3.80 19.10
CA HIS A 450 -6.21 5.11 19.72
C HIS A 450 -4.81 5.70 19.54
N LEU A 451 -3.75 4.90 19.71
CA LEU A 451 -2.38 5.30 19.42
C LEU A 451 -2.24 5.82 17.97
N ASN A 452 -2.76 5.06 16.99
CA ASN A 452 -2.76 5.47 15.58
C ASN A 452 -3.54 6.77 15.36
N THR A 453 -4.64 6.98 16.07
CA THR A 453 -5.42 8.21 16.00
C THR A 453 -4.63 9.40 16.53
N MET A 454 -4.00 9.28 17.70
CA MET A 454 -3.17 10.33 18.29
C MET A 454 -2.03 10.74 17.35
N VAL A 455 -1.33 9.77 16.75
CA VAL A 455 -0.24 10.04 15.82
C VAL A 455 -0.74 10.75 14.55
N ARG A 456 -1.91 10.40 14.05
CA ARG A 456 -2.53 11.11 12.92
C ARG A 456 -2.86 12.56 13.25
N TRP A 457 -3.33 12.85 14.45
CA TRP A 457 -3.60 14.21 14.91
C TRP A 457 -2.33 15.04 15.11
N LEU A 458 -1.18 14.40 15.34
CA LEU A 458 0.13 15.06 15.25
C LEU A 458 0.53 15.45 13.81
N TRP A 459 -0.26 15.04 12.81
CA TRP A 459 -0.18 15.29 11.37
C TRP A 459 0.59 14.28 10.54
N ALA A 460 0.81 13.14 11.07
CA ALA A 460 1.28 12.03 10.27
C ALA A 460 0.17 11.54 9.27
N PRO A 461 0.50 11.13 8.05
CA PRO A 461 1.83 11.00 7.44
C PRO A 461 2.35 12.25 6.73
N LYS A 462 1.63 13.36 6.72
CA LYS A 462 2.04 14.58 6.01
C LYS A 462 3.32 15.18 6.58
N GLU A 463 3.48 15.09 7.91
CA GLU A 463 4.66 15.58 8.63
C GLU A 463 5.52 14.43 9.14
N TYR A 464 6.64 14.17 8.47
CA TYR A 464 7.58 13.11 8.84
C TYR A 464 8.19 13.27 10.24
N GLN A 465 8.10 14.45 10.83
CA GLN A 465 8.64 14.81 12.14
C GLN A 465 7.63 14.72 13.29
N ALA A 466 6.41 14.20 13.04
CA ALA A 466 5.36 14.02 14.04
C ALA A 466 5.32 12.57 14.53
N TRP A 467 5.51 12.29 15.86
CA TRP A 467 5.67 10.93 16.38
C TRP A 467 5.49 10.74 17.88
N ILE A 468 5.58 9.47 18.30
CA ILE A 468 5.59 9.07 19.71
C ILE A 468 6.76 8.10 19.97
N TYR A 469 7.54 8.37 21.03
CA TYR A 469 8.55 7.45 21.57
C TYR A 469 8.05 6.80 22.84
N LEU A 470 8.08 5.47 22.90
CA LEU A 470 7.64 4.68 24.04
C LEU A 470 8.80 4.39 25.00
N HIS A 471 8.81 5.02 26.18
CA HIS A 471 9.75 4.69 27.23
C HIS A 471 9.37 3.40 27.93
N LYS A 472 8.06 3.11 27.99
CA LYS A 472 7.47 1.94 28.64
C LYS A 472 6.61 1.14 27.67
N LYS A 473 6.53 -0.16 27.91
CA LYS A 473 5.79 -1.13 27.08
C LYS A 473 4.78 -1.91 27.93
N LEU A 474 4.01 -2.77 27.28
CA LEU A 474 3.05 -3.65 27.94
C LEU A 474 3.74 -4.48 29.05
N TRP A 475 3.17 -4.50 30.22
CA TRP A 475 3.62 -5.15 31.45
C TRP A 475 4.80 -4.48 32.16
N ASP A 476 5.30 -3.36 31.68
CA ASP A 476 6.29 -2.58 32.41
C ASP A 476 5.68 -1.98 33.67
N LYS A 477 6.42 -2.06 34.78
CA LYS A 477 6.13 -1.34 36.03
C LYS A 477 6.61 0.11 35.87
N VAL A 478 5.78 1.03 36.28
CA VAL A 478 6.02 2.47 36.16
C VAL A 478 5.90 3.10 37.53
N LYS A 479 6.89 3.88 37.89
CA LYS A 479 6.87 4.66 39.14
C LYS A 479 6.16 6.00 38.91
N LYS A 480 5.60 6.55 39.96
CA LYS A 480 5.04 7.91 39.97
C LYS A 480 6.10 8.89 39.46
N TRP A 481 5.70 9.81 38.56
CA TRP A 481 6.54 10.80 37.86
C TRP A 481 7.53 10.23 36.84
N GLU A 482 7.52 8.95 36.58
CA GLU A 482 8.33 8.36 35.50
C GLU A 482 7.69 8.64 34.13
N VAL A 483 8.53 8.99 33.14
CA VAL A 483 8.07 9.23 31.77
C VAL A 483 7.65 7.91 31.13
N ILE A 484 6.42 7.86 30.62
CA ILE A 484 5.84 6.69 29.98
C ILE A 484 6.10 6.72 28.48
N TYR A 485 5.85 7.86 27.85
CA TYR A 485 6.17 8.13 26.45
C TYR A 485 6.31 9.63 26.18
N THR A 486 6.99 9.97 25.09
CA THR A 486 7.18 11.34 24.61
C THR A 486 6.51 11.53 23.27
N MET A 487 5.69 12.57 23.13
CA MET A 487 5.13 13.02 21.85
C MET A 487 6.02 14.10 21.22
N TYR A 488 6.20 14.05 19.91
CA TYR A 488 6.95 15.01 19.12
C TYR A 488 6.07 15.59 18.01
N SER A 489 6.24 16.87 17.70
CA SER A 489 5.56 17.52 16.58
C SER A 489 6.38 18.67 16.03
N PRO A 490 6.34 18.94 14.71
CA PRO A 490 6.88 20.18 14.16
C PRO A 490 5.98 21.40 14.49
N SER A 491 4.74 21.17 14.96
CA SER A 491 3.75 22.20 15.27
C SER A 491 3.32 22.17 16.74
N GLU A 492 3.55 23.29 17.45
CA GLU A 492 3.12 23.43 18.84
C GLU A 492 1.59 23.36 19.00
N THR A 493 0.85 23.96 18.07
CA THR A 493 -0.62 23.93 18.09
C THR A 493 -1.16 22.51 18.04
N LYS A 494 -0.60 21.67 17.19
CA LYS A 494 -1.02 20.26 17.06
C LYS A 494 -0.64 19.45 18.27
N LEU A 495 0.54 19.69 18.81
CA LEU A 495 0.96 19.05 20.05
C LEU A 495 0.01 19.38 21.21
N LYS A 496 -0.46 20.64 21.32
CA LYS A 496 -1.45 21.07 22.31
C LYS A 496 -2.80 20.34 22.14
N ILE A 497 -3.26 20.14 20.90
CA ILE A 497 -4.49 19.40 20.61
C ILE A 497 -4.35 17.93 21.07
N VAL A 498 -3.27 17.27 20.67
CA VAL A 498 -3.07 15.85 21.04
C VAL A 498 -2.83 15.67 22.53
N LYS A 499 -2.17 16.63 23.21
CA LYS A 499 -2.07 16.66 24.65
C LYS A 499 -3.46 16.67 25.32
N LYS A 500 -4.42 17.48 24.82
CA LYS A 500 -5.79 17.49 25.34
C LYS A 500 -6.47 16.15 25.12
N MET A 501 -6.37 15.58 23.93
CA MET A 501 -6.92 14.24 23.65
C MET A 501 -6.36 13.16 24.56
N GLN A 502 -5.05 13.19 24.83
CA GLN A 502 -4.37 12.27 25.74
C GLN A 502 -4.89 12.39 27.17
N GLN A 503 -5.14 13.60 27.64
CA GLN A 503 -5.72 13.85 28.98
C GLN A 503 -7.17 13.35 29.11
N GLU A 504 -7.94 13.37 28.01
CA GLU A 504 -9.30 12.82 27.98
C GLU A 504 -9.28 11.28 27.92
N LYS A 505 -8.38 10.71 27.14
CA LYS A 505 -8.21 9.26 26.97
C LYS A 505 -6.79 8.93 26.54
N ASP A 506 -6.09 8.11 27.31
CA ASP A 506 -4.79 7.56 26.92
C ASP A 506 -4.95 6.26 26.11
N PHE A 507 -3.95 5.94 25.27
CA PHE A 507 -3.90 4.64 24.59
C PHE A 507 -3.38 3.52 25.51
N TYR A 508 -2.75 3.85 26.63
CA TYR A 508 -2.41 2.90 27.68
C TYR A 508 -3.55 2.74 28.70
N THR A 509 -3.73 1.51 29.17
CA THR A 509 -4.54 1.20 30.35
C THR A 509 -3.60 0.75 31.45
N TYR A 510 -3.80 1.28 32.63
CA TYR A 510 -2.95 1.03 33.80
C TYR A 510 -3.68 0.19 34.87
N LYS A 511 -2.91 -0.67 35.57
CA LYS A 511 -3.35 -1.40 36.80
C LYS A 511 -2.54 -0.97 38.00
#